data_f03136c363e0e820384ae3fbde5f7dd3
#
_entry.id   f03136c363e0e820384ae3fbde5f7dd3
#
_cell.length_a   1.000
_cell.length_b   1.000
_cell.length_c   1.000
_cell.angle_alpha   90.00
_cell.angle_beta   90.00
_cell.angle_gamma   90.00
#
_symmetry.space_group_name_H-M   'P 1'
#
loop_
_entity.id
_entity.type
_entity.pdbx_description
1 polymer ?
#
loop_
_entity_poly.entity_id
_entity_poly.type
_entity_poly.pdbx_seq_one_letter_code
_entity_poly.pdbx_strand_id
1 'polypeptide(L)'
;MELLVTYDVNTETPEGRRRLRQVAKLCEGYGLRVQKSVFEVVCTDTDLLVLVDAITRIIDHDRDNIRIYRMPSGAFKSARTLGATGQLPHRDPIIM
;
A
#
# COMPACT_ATOMS: atom_id res chain seq x y z
N MET A 1 7.27 13.03 1.03
CA MET A 1 6.34 12.79 2.16
C MET A 1 6.14 11.30 2.35
N GLU A 2 5.77 10.90 3.54
CA GLU A 2 5.48 9.51 3.86
C GLU A 2 3.99 9.29 3.93
N LEU A 3 3.53 8.24 3.25
CA LEU A 3 2.11 7.89 3.19
C LEU A 3 1.95 6.43 3.59
N LEU A 4 0.93 6.17 4.40
CA LEU A 4 0.51 4.80 4.67
C LEU A 4 -0.74 4.55 3.85
N VAL A 5 -0.67 3.60 2.94
CA VAL A 5 -1.78 3.24 2.06
C VAL A 5 -2.34 1.91 2.54
N THR A 6 -3.62 1.90 2.88
CA THR A 6 -4.31 0.68 3.28
C THR A 6 -5.51 0.48 2.37
N TYR A 7 -5.80 -0.76 2.04
CA TYR A 7 -6.95 -1.02 1.18
C TYR A 7 -7.69 -2.28 1.58
N ASP A 8 -8.99 -2.23 1.33
CA ASP A 8 -9.90 -3.35 1.56
C ASP A 8 -10.75 -3.44 0.28
N VAL A 9 -10.41 -4.41 -0.57
CA VAL A 9 -11.08 -4.60 -1.86
C VAL A 9 -11.96 -5.84 -1.77
N ASN A 10 -13.21 -5.70 -2.18
CA ASN A 10 -14.15 -6.81 -2.19
C ASN A 10 -13.71 -7.86 -3.22
N THR A 11 -13.46 -9.08 -2.76
CA THR A 11 -12.95 -10.16 -3.60
C THR A 11 -13.95 -11.28 -3.82
N GLU A 12 -15.23 -11.02 -3.62
CA GLU A 12 -16.28 -12.02 -3.79
C GLU A 12 -16.51 -12.38 -5.25
N THR A 13 -16.03 -11.55 -6.18
CA THR A 13 -16.18 -11.79 -7.62
C THR A 13 -14.82 -11.83 -8.29
N PRO A 14 -14.74 -12.43 -9.50
CA PRO A 14 -13.49 -12.39 -10.28
C PRO A 14 -13.04 -10.95 -10.57
N GLU A 15 -13.99 -10.05 -10.82
CA GLU A 15 -13.68 -8.64 -11.06
C GLU A 15 -13.04 -8.01 -9.83
N GLY A 16 -13.55 -8.33 -8.64
CA GLY A 16 -12.99 -7.83 -7.39
C GLY A 16 -11.58 -8.33 -7.18
N ARG A 17 -11.33 -9.60 -7.46
CA ARG A 17 -9.98 -10.14 -7.34
C ARG A 17 -9.01 -9.49 -8.32
N ARG A 18 -9.51 -9.14 -9.51
CA ARG A 18 -8.69 -8.39 -10.48
C ARG A 18 -8.37 -7.00 -9.96
N ARG A 19 -9.36 -6.31 -9.38
CA ARG A 19 -9.13 -4.97 -8.82
C ARG A 19 -8.10 -5.03 -7.69
N LEU A 20 -8.18 -6.04 -6.84
CA LEU A 20 -7.20 -6.22 -5.77
C LEU A 20 -5.79 -6.33 -6.32
N ARG A 21 -5.60 -7.15 -7.35
CA ARG A 21 -4.28 -7.31 -7.98
C ARG A 21 -3.80 -6.00 -8.59
N GLN A 22 -4.70 -5.26 -9.24
CA GLN A 22 -4.34 -3.99 -9.87
C GLN A 22 -3.94 -2.94 -8.84
N VAL A 23 -4.66 -2.84 -7.72
CA VAL A 23 -4.32 -1.91 -6.65
C VAL A 23 -2.97 -2.29 -6.05
N ALA A 24 -2.76 -3.57 -5.76
CA ALA A 24 -1.50 -4.03 -5.19
C ALA A 24 -0.33 -3.74 -6.12
N LYS A 25 -0.49 -4.05 -7.40
CA LYS A 25 0.59 -3.82 -8.38
C LYS A 25 0.90 -2.34 -8.51
N LEU A 26 -0.11 -1.51 -8.52
CA LEU A 26 0.08 -0.05 -8.57
C LEU A 26 0.86 0.44 -7.37
N CYS A 27 0.47 0.02 -6.17
CA CYS A 27 1.15 0.42 -4.95
C CYS A 27 2.58 -0.08 -4.89
N GLU A 28 2.85 -1.27 -5.44
CA GLU A 28 4.22 -1.80 -5.51
C GLU A 28 5.14 -0.90 -6.32
N GLY A 29 4.60 -0.19 -7.28
CA GLY A 29 5.38 0.76 -8.07
C GLY A 29 5.75 2.03 -7.32
N TYR A 30 5.09 2.30 -6.18
CA TYR A 30 5.31 3.51 -5.41
C TYR A 30 5.94 3.27 -4.06
N GLY A 31 5.84 2.07 -3.51
CA GLY A 31 6.28 1.85 -2.15
C GLY A 31 6.52 0.40 -1.81
N LEU A 32 6.62 0.16 -0.51
CA LEU A 32 7.00 -1.13 0.05
C LEU A 32 5.80 -1.75 0.75
N ARG A 33 5.46 -2.98 0.35
CA ARG A 33 4.41 -3.72 1.03
C ARG A 33 4.91 -4.19 2.39
N VAL A 34 4.22 -3.78 3.45
CA VAL A 34 4.59 -4.16 4.82
C VAL A 34 3.60 -5.14 5.44
N GLN A 35 2.38 -5.16 4.93
CA GLN A 35 1.38 -6.16 5.27
C GLN A 35 0.54 -6.41 4.02
N LYS A 36 -0.35 -7.40 4.05
CA LYS A 36 -1.07 -7.83 2.85
C LYS A 36 -1.70 -6.68 2.08
N SER A 37 -2.33 -5.77 2.79
CA SER A 37 -3.05 -4.65 2.19
C SER A 37 -2.55 -3.32 2.72
N VAL A 38 -1.26 -3.25 3.08
CA VAL A 38 -0.66 -2.05 3.65
C VAL A 38 0.67 -1.78 2.97
N PHE A 39 0.80 -0.57 2.45
CA PHE A 39 2.03 -0.11 1.81
C PHE A 39 2.55 1.15 2.49
N GLU A 40 3.86 1.21 2.66
CA GLU A 40 4.56 2.44 3.05
C GLU A 40 5.10 3.07 1.78
N VAL A 41 4.68 4.30 1.51
CA VAL A 41 5.03 5.01 0.28
C VAL A 41 5.74 6.29 0.64
N VAL A 42 6.88 6.55 -0.02
CA VAL A 42 7.59 7.82 0.09
C VAL A 42 7.55 8.46 -1.28
N CYS A 43 6.92 9.62 -1.38
CA CYS A 43 6.70 10.22 -2.69
C CYS A 43 6.51 11.74 -2.56
N THR A 44 6.45 12.40 -3.72
CA THR A 44 6.16 13.83 -3.81
C THR A 44 4.66 14.07 -3.83
N ASP A 45 4.27 15.35 -3.68
CA ASP A 45 2.86 15.72 -3.81
C ASP A 45 2.31 15.36 -5.18
N THR A 46 3.12 15.52 -6.22
CA THR A 46 2.69 15.18 -7.58
C THR A 46 2.45 13.69 -7.70
N ASP A 47 3.33 12.87 -7.14
CA ASP A 47 3.17 11.42 -7.15
C ASP A 47 1.89 11.01 -6.43
N LEU A 48 1.56 11.68 -5.33
CA LEU A 48 0.35 11.39 -4.59
C LEU A 48 -0.89 11.64 -5.46
N LEU A 49 -0.91 12.74 -6.20
CA LEU A 49 -2.04 13.04 -7.08
C LEU A 49 -2.19 11.98 -8.17
N VAL A 50 -1.09 11.54 -8.74
CA VAL A 50 -1.10 10.49 -9.77
C VAL A 50 -1.59 9.17 -9.18
N LEU A 51 -1.10 8.83 -7.99
CA LEU A 51 -1.50 7.60 -7.31
C LEU A 51 -2.99 7.59 -6.99
N VAL A 52 -3.50 8.68 -6.44
CA VAL A 52 -4.91 8.81 -6.10
C VAL A 52 -5.78 8.68 -7.36
N ASP A 53 -5.39 9.35 -8.44
CA ASP A 53 -6.13 9.27 -9.69
C ASP A 53 -6.17 7.83 -10.21
N ALA A 54 -5.04 7.16 -10.20
CA ALA A 54 -4.94 5.79 -10.70
C ALA A 54 -5.79 4.83 -9.86
N ILE A 55 -5.74 4.94 -8.53
CA ILE A 55 -6.55 4.11 -7.64
C ILE A 55 -8.03 4.37 -7.90
N THR A 56 -8.40 5.64 -8.01
CA THR A 56 -9.80 6.03 -8.23
C THR A 56 -10.37 5.38 -9.48
N ARG A 57 -9.56 5.21 -10.51
CA ARG A 57 -9.99 4.59 -11.77
C ARG A 57 -10.11 3.08 -11.69
N ILE A 58 -9.43 2.45 -10.74
CA ILE A 58 -9.42 0.98 -10.61
C ILE A 58 -10.57 0.49 -9.75
N ILE A 59 -10.83 1.15 -8.62
CA ILE A 59 -11.70 0.61 -7.57
C ILE A 59 -13.18 0.72 -7.93
N ASP A 60 -13.96 -0.14 -7.28
CA ASP A 60 -15.42 -0.04 -7.27
C ASP A 60 -15.80 0.77 -6.05
N HIS A 61 -16.32 1.97 -6.25
CA HIS A 61 -16.57 2.93 -5.18
C HIS A 61 -17.65 2.46 -4.20
N ASP A 62 -18.46 1.50 -4.58
CA ASP A 62 -19.51 0.97 -3.71
C ASP A 62 -19.04 -0.22 -2.89
N ARG A 63 -17.93 -0.85 -3.27
CA ARG A 63 -17.50 -2.10 -2.65
C ARG A 63 -16.11 -2.07 -2.07
N ASP A 64 -15.27 -1.16 -2.54
CA ASP A 64 -13.87 -1.11 -2.15
C ASP A 64 -13.60 0.11 -1.30
N ASN A 65 -12.60 0.01 -0.44
CA ASN A 65 -12.21 1.12 0.43
C ASN A 65 -10.69 1.25 0.42
N ILE A 66 -10.21 2.46 0.16
CA ILE A 66 -8.79 2.77 0.18
C ILE A 66 -8.58 3.93 1.15
N ARG A 67 -7.59 3.82 2.01
CA ARG A 67 -7.23 4.91 2.91
C ARG A 67 -5.77 5.27 2.69
N ILE A 68 -5.51 6.56 2.63
CA ILE A 68 -4.17 7.09 2.48
C ILE A 68 -3.94 8.05 3.64
N TYR A 69 -3.02 7.66 4.53
CA TYR A 69 -2.68 8.48 5.69
C TYR A 69 -1.38 9.21 5.41
N ARG A 70 -1.38 10.51 5.62
CA ARG A 70 -0.16 11.30 5.54
C ARG A 70 0.53 11.18 6.89
N MET A 71 1.77 10.69 6.87
CA MET A 71 2.53 10.42 8.08
C MET A 71 3.55 11.51 8.33
N PRO A 72 3.92 11.75 9.59
CA PRO A 72 5.03 12.65 9.88
C PRO A 72 6.32 12.14 9.26
N SER A 73 7.19 13.06 8.87
CA SER A 73 8.48 12.71 8.32
C SER A 73 9.26 11.84 9.31
N GLY A 74 9.78 10.70 8.84
CA GLY A 74 10.52 9.78 9.68
C GLY A 74 9.67 8.74 10.39
N ALA A 75 8.34 8.74 10.17
CA ALA A 75 7.44 7.80 10.84
C ALA A 75 7.81 6.35 10.53
N PHE A 76 8.13 6.05 9.27
CA PHE A 76 8.45 4.68 8.89
C PHE A 76 9.75 4.21 9.50
N LYS A 77 10.72 5.10 9.62
CA LYS A 77 12.01 4.78 10.21
C LYS A 77 11.88 4.49 11.70
N SER A 78 10.94 5.11 12.37
CA SER A 78 10.72 4.93 13.81
C SER A 78 9.70 3.86 14.13
N ALA A 79 9.12 3.21 13.13
CA ALA A 79 8.13 2.16 13.34
C ALA A 79 8.77 0.99 14.08
N ARG A 80 8.06 0.47 15.08
CA ARG A 80 8.48 -0.72 15.79
C ARG A 80 7.78 -1.93 15.20
N THR A 81 8.55 -2.91 14.77
CA THR A 81 8.02 -4.14 14.21
C THR A 81 8.18 -5.27 15.20
N LEU A 82 7.10 -5.98 15.47
CA LEU A 82 7.11 -7.15 16.35
C LEU A 82 6.74 -8.37 15.51
N GLY A 83 7.38 -9.48 15.80
CA GLY A 83 7.11 -10.72 15.09
C GLY A 83 7.90 -10.81 13.78
N ALA A 84 7.36 -11.60 12.85
CA ALA A 84 8.05 -11.81 11.58
C ALA A 84 7.94 -10.58 10.71
N THR A 85 9.00 -10.30 9.94
CA THR A 85 8.97 -9.18 9.01
C THR A 85 8.24 -9.52 7.73
N GLY A 86 7.63 -10.69 7.68
CA GLY A 86 6.76 -11.05 6.60
C GLY A 86 7.51 -11.47 5.36
N GLN A 87 6.93 -11.12 4.25
CA GLN A 87 7.30 -11.66 2.99
C GLN A 87 8.25 -10.78 2.20
N LEU A 88 9.14 -10.10 2.85
CA LEU A 88 10.12 -9.25 2.18
C LEU A 88 11.49 -9.91 2.22
N PRO A 89 11.72 -10.89 1.36
CA PRO A 89 12.92 -11.72 1.47
C PRO A 89 14.20 -10.95 1.34
N HIS A 90 14.22 -9.90 0.56
CA HIS A 90 15.43 -9.12 0.38
C HIS A 90 15.80 -8.32 1.63
N ARG A 91 14.93 -8.28 2.64
CA ARG A 91 15.22 -7.61 3.87
C ARG A 91 15.78 -8.53 4.90
N ASP A 92 15.74 -9.64 4.66
CA ASP A 92 16.08 -10.64 5.55
C ASP A 92 17.30 -10.41 6.36
N PRO A 93 17.34 -10.48 6.45
CA PRO A 93 17.84 -10.54 7.15
C PRO A 93 18.41 -10.18 7.90
N ILE A 94 18.39 -10.08 7.69
CA ILE A 94 18.75 -9.75 8.27
C ILE A 94 18.70 -9.63 9.29
N ILE A 95 18.48 -9.61 9.31
CA ILE A 95 18.33 -9.35 10.19
C ILE A 95 18.35 -9.87 11.16
N MET A 96 18.50 -10.26 11.26
CA MET A 96 18.39 -10.62 12.03
C MET A 96 18.86 -10.47 12.53
#